data_7ed9d162847c84434a0f36981e41b438
#
_entry.id   7ed9d162847c84434a0f36981e41b438
#
_cell.length_a   1.000
_cell.length_b   1.000
_cell.length_c   1.000
_cell.angle_alpha   90.00
_cell.angle_beta   90.00
_cell.angle_gamma   90.00
#
_symmetry.space_group_name_H-M   'P 1'
#
loop_
_entity.id
_entity.type
_entity.pdbx_description
1 polymer ?
#
loop_
_entity_poly.entity_id
_entity_poly.type
_entity_poly.pdbx_seq_one_letter_code
_entity_poly.pdbx_strand_id
1 'polypeptide(L)'
;MLPFIKEAVTQLFSRPSTEKYPAADAPAPEGYRGRIVFHADRCISCGMCERVCAGGAISTTAVDTEEGQLITRRFFLGSCTFCANCADFCVKNAIELTTDYHMVARDESELVVEGTYLKKKPAPKKPAAPAAESCQAEPEAPAVQPRDDGLPVSDPSKCVYCTLCAKKCPAGAI
;
A
#
# COMPACT_ATOMS: atom_id res chain seq x y z
N MET A 1 -43.27 -33.45 -12.12
CA MET A 1 -42.03 -34.01 -11.50
C MET A 1 -41.21 -32.86 -10.96
N LEU A 2 -40.83 -32.92 -9.71
CA LEU A 2 -39.98 -31.86 -9.11
C LEU A 2 -38.52 -32.09 -9.54
N PRO A 3 -37.98 -31.23 -10.42
CA PRO A 3 -36.66 -31.47 -11.01
C PRO A 3 -35.53 -31.50 -9.98
N PHE A 4 -35.75 -30.91 -8.81
CA PHE A 4 -34.71 -30.80 -7.76
C PHE A 4 -34.63 -32.01 -6.81
N ILE A 5 -35.58 -32.95 -6.85
CA ILE A 5 -35.54 -34.12 -5.93
C ILE A 5 -34.31 -34.98 -6.18
N LYS A 6 -33.99 -35.24 -7.44
CA LYS A 6 -32.81 -36.02 -7.81
C LYS A 6 -31.52 -35.35 -7.30
N GLU A 7 -31.43 -34.04 -7.49
CA GLU A 7 -30.29 -33.25 -7.02
C GLU A 7 -30.18 -33.25 -5.49
N ALA A 8 -31.30 -33.02 -4.81
CA ALA A 8 -31.34 -33.05 -3.34
C ALA A 8 -30.91 -34.40 -2.75
N VAL A 9 -31.35 -35.50 -3.35
CA VAL A 9 -30.92 -36.85 -2.92
C VAL A 9 -29.44 -37.09 -3.21
N THR A 10 -28.95 -36.65 -4.36
CA THR A 10 -27.52 -36.78 -4.70
C THR A 10 -26.65 -35.96 -3.73
N GLN A 11 -27.07 -34.76 -3.40
CA GLN A 11 -26.33 -33.87 -2.46
C GLN A 11 -26.35 -34.42 -1.03
N LEU A 12 -27.41 -35.09 -0.62
CA LEU A 12 -27.50 -35.69 0.71
C LEU A 12 -26.44 -36.76 0.97
N PHE A 13 -26.03 -37.50 -0.07
CA PHE A 13 -25.00 -38.53 0.00
C PHE A 13 -23.63 -38.08 -0.51
N SER A 14 -23.49 -36.84 -0.98
CA SER A 14 -22.23 -36.31 -1.43
C SER A 14 -21.33 -35.91 -0.25
N ARG A 15 -20.02 -35.98 -0.46
CA ARG A 15 -19.06 -35.49 0.54
C ARG A 15 -19.23 -33.99 0.70
N PRO A 16 -19.27 -33.45 1.95
CA PRO A 16 -19.32 -32.01 2.15
C PRO A 16 -18.11 -31.32 1.53
N SER A 17 -18.34 -30.20 0.85
CA SER A 17 -17.27 -29.37 0.28
C SER A 17 -16.61 -28.44 1.30
N THR A 18 -17.11 -28.42 2.53
CA THR A 18 -16.56 -27.64 3.63
C THR A 18 -15.34 -28.30 4.25
N GLU A 19 -14.35 -27.50 4.58
CA GLU A 19 -13.17 -27.94 5.35
C GLU A 19 -13.46 -27.94 6.85
N LYS A 20 -12.77 -28.82 7.57
CA LYS A 20 -12.96 -28.96 9.03
C LYS A 20 -12.09 -27.96 9.82
N TYR A 21 -12.10 -26.69 9.41
CA TYR A 21 -11.44 -25.65 10.15
C TYR A 21 -12.24 -25.30 11.44
N PRO A 22 -11.64 -25.04 12.60
CA PRO A 22 -10.20 -25.01 12.89
C PRO A 22 -9.60 -26.34 13.34
N ALA A 23 -10.35 -27.45 13.27
CA ALA A 23 -9.88 -28.75 13.76
C ALA A 23 -8.76 -29.35 12.88
N ALA A 24 -8.70 -28.97 11.61
CA ALA A 24 -7.64 -29.33 10.69
C ALA A 24 -7.16 -28.07 9.98
N ASP A 25 -5.87 -27.77 10.10
CA ASP A 25 -5.25 -26.65 9.39
C ASP A 25 -5.08 -27.00 7.92
N ALA A 26 -5.55 -26.13 7.05
CA ALA A 26 -5.29 -26.20 5.62
C ALA A 26 -4.00 -25.43 5.30
N PRO A 27 -3.06 -25.99 4.53
CA PRO A 27 -1.87 -25.26 4.13
C PRO A 27 -2.27 -24.05 3.27
N ALA A 28 -1.77 -22.88 3.64
CA ALA A 28 -2.00 -21.69 2.84
C ALA A 28 -1.31 -21.83 1.47
N PRO A 29 -1.95 -21.41 0.37
CA PRO A 29 -1.35 -21.45 -0.96
C PRO A 29 -0.13 -20.53 -1.06
N GLU A 30 0.74 -20.80 -2.02
CA GLU A 30 1.86 -19.92 -2.35
C GLU A 30 1.33 -18.53 -2.73
N GLY A 31 1.99 -17.48 -2.20
CA GLY A 31 1.57 -16.10 -2.39
C GLY A 31 0.38 -15.65 -1.55
N TYR A 32 -0.02 -16.44 -0.55
CA TYR A 32 -1.02 -16.01 0.42
C TYR A 32 -0.55 -14.75 1.16
N ARG A 33 -1.47 -13.81 1.39
CA ARG A 33 -1.20 -12.51 2.02
C ARG A 33 -1.76 -12.52 3.45
N GLY A 34 -1.05 -13.18 4.36
CA GLY A 34 -1.44 -13.25 5.76
C GLY A 34 -0.82 -12.16 6.62
N ARG A 35 -0.53 -12.48 7.86
CA ARG A 35 -0.01 -11.54 8.86
C ARG A 35 1.23 -10.79 8.37
N ILE A 36 1.24 -9.47 8.60
CA ILE A 36 2.39 -8.62 8.30
C ILE A 36 3.48 -8.83 9.35
N VAL A 37 4.71 -9.00 8.86
CA VAL A 37 5.94 -8.95 9.65
C VAL A 37 6.74 -7.72 9.24
N PHE A 38 7.16 -6.94 10.22
CA PHE A 38 7.95 -5.74 9.99
C PHE A 38 9.38 -5.92 10.53
N HIS A 39 10.36 -5.78 9.63
CA HIS A 39 11.79 -5.82 9.90
C HIS A 39 12.33 -4.42 10.12
N ALA A 40 12.40 -4.01 11.38
CA ALA A 40 12.81 -2.65 11.76
C ALA A 40 14.28 -2.34 11.36
N ASP A 41 15.14 -3.34 11.36
CA ASP A 41 16.56 -3.29 10.97
C ASP A 41 16.77 -2.88 9.50
N ARG A 42 15.85 -3.26 8.61
CA ARG A 42 15.92 -2.95 7.18
C ARG A 42 15.27 -1.61 6.82
N CYS A 43 14.49 -1.02 7.73
CA CYS A 43 13.68 0.16 7.44
C CYS A 43 14.53 1.43 7.36
N ILE A 44 14.43 2.16 6.24
CA ILE A 44 15.12 3.44 5.99
C ILE A 44 14.27 4.68 6.27
N SER A 45 13.07 4.53 6.81
CA SER A 45 12.15 5.63 7.12
C SER A 45 11.70 6.47 5.90
N CYS A 46 11.54 5.87 4.74
CA CYS A 46 11.12 6.61 3.54
C CYS A 46 9.64 7.02 3.54
N GLY A 47 8.79 6.44 4.40
CA GLY A 47 7.37 6.75 4.50
C GLY A 47 6.49 6.23 3.35
N MET A 48 7.06 5.51 2.38
CA MET A 48 6.33 5.05 1.21
C MET A 48 5.18 4.11 1.57
N CYS A 49 5.40 3.18 2.50
CA CYS A 49 4.37 2.22 2.94
C CYS A 49 3.12 2.90 3.49
N GLU A 50 3.27 4.00 4.23
CA GLU A 50 2.16 4.79 4.76
C GLU A 50 1.40 5.51 3.65
N ARG A 51 2.11 6.07 2.66
CA ARG A 51 1.51 6.78 1.52
C ARG A 51 0.71 5.87 0.59
N VAL A 52 1.17 4.63 0.37
CA VAL A 52 0.50 3.69 -0.54
C VAL A 52 -0.59 2.87 0.16
N CYS A 53 -0.76 3.01 1.47
CA CYS A 53 -1.74 2.26 2.23
C CYS A 53 -3.15 2.79 1.99
N ALA A 54 -3.93 2.08 1.18
CA ALA A 54 -5.31 2.48 0.88
C ALA A 54 -6.25 2.39 2.10
N GLY A 55 -5.98 1.45 3.03
CA GLY A 55 -6.76 1.27 4.25
C GLY A 55 -6.34 2.18 5.41
N GLY A 56 -5.33 3.04 5.25
CA GLY A 56 -4.82 3.88 6.34
C GLY A 56 -4.32 3.11 7.57
N ALA A 57 -3.94 1.84 7.37
CA ALA A 57 -3.56 0.92 8.43
C ALA A 57 -2.17 1.17 9.02
N ILE A 58 -1.39 2.07 8.44
CA ILE A 58 0.00 2.30 8.80
C ILE A 58 0.16 3.70 9.36
N SER A 59 0.71 3.81 10.55
CA SER A 59 1.05 5.08 11.19
C SER A 59 2.50 5.09 11.65
N THR A 60 3.09 6.26 11.66
CA THR A 60 4.48 6.45 12.09
C THR A 60 4.52 7.52 13.18
N THR A 61 5.09 7.16 14.32
CA THR A 61 5.38 8.10 15.40
C THR A 61 6.88 8.28 15.52
N ALA A 62 7.33 9.52 15.61
CA ALA A 62 8.72 9.87 15.76
C ALA A 62 8.93 10.66 17.03
N VAL A 63 9.88 10.25 17.86
CA VAL A 63 10.26 10.92 19.09
C VAL A 63 11.75 11.29 18.99
N ASP A 64 12.06 12.56 19.13
CA ASP A 64 13.44 13.02 19.12
C ASP A 64 14.13 12.66 20.44
N THR A 65 15.24 11.97 20.36
CA THR A 65 16.12 11.61 21.48
C THR A 65 17.51 12.23 21.27
N GLU A 66 18.33 12.24 22.33
CA GLU A 66 19.70 12.78 22.24
C GLU A 66 20.57 12.04 21.22
N GLU A 67 20.37 10.73 21.05
CA GLU A 67 21.12 9.88 20.14
C GLU A 67 20.60 9.91 18.70
N GLY A 68 19.38 10.42 18.48
CA GLY A 68 18.74 10.44 17.17
C GLY A 68 17.23 10.54 17.27
N GLN A 69 16.54 10.13 16.22
CA GLN A 69 15.09 10.08 16.17
C GLN A 69 14.64 8.63 16.33
N LEU A 70 13.91 8.35 17.42
CA LEU A 70 13.28 7.07 17.65
C LEU A 70 11.99 7.01 16.83
N ILE A 71 11.92 6.12 15.88
CA ILE A 71 10.78 5.96 14.98
C ILE A 71 10.06 4.67 15.33
N THR A 72 8.80 4.78 15.70
CA THR A 72 7.91 3.64 15.89
C THR A 72 6.93 3.59 14.72
N ARG A 73 6.93 2.46 14.03
CA ARG A 73 5.99 2.18 12.95
C ARG A 73 4.98 1.16 13.39
N ARG A 74 3.72 1.52 13.25
CA ARG A 74 2.59 0.73 13.70
C ARG A 74 1.75 0.31 12.49
N PHE A 75 1.41 -0.97 12.42
CA PHE A 75 0.51 -1.56 11.44
C PHE A 75 -0.71 -2.07 12.17
N PHE A 76 -1.86 -1.50 11.89
CA PHE A 76 -3.12 -1.95 12.47
C PHE A 76 -3.80 -2.93 11.50
N LEU A 77 -3.73 -4.22 11.83
CA LEU A 77 -4.25 -5.28 10.97
C LEU A 77 -5.77 -5.25 10.84
N GLY A 78 -6.48 -4.64 11.80
CA GLY A 78 -7.93 -4.50 11.76
C GLY A 78 -8.47 -3.61 10.63
N SER A 79 -7.68 -2.63 10.15
CA SER A 79 -8.00 -1.81 8.97
C SER A 79 -7.20 -2.20 7.73
N CYS A 80 -6.34 -3.20 7.84
CA CYS A 80 -5.52 -3.66 6.73
C CYS A 80 -6.33 -4.50 5.74
N THR A 81 -6.22 -4.20 4.46
CA THR A 81 -6.85 -4.97 3.38
C THR A 81 -5.97 -6.10 2.83
N PHE A 82 -4.80 -6.32 3.40
CA PHE A 82 -3.81 -7.31 2.96
C PHE A 82 -3.48 -7.26 1.47
N CYS A 83 -3.49 -6.06 0.88
CA CYS A 83 -3.25 -5.83 -0.55
C CYS A 83 -1.78 -6.01 -0.98
N ALA A 84 -0.84 -6.10 -0.02
CA ALA A 84 0.60 -6.21 -0.21
C ALA A 84 1.32 -4.94 -0.75
N ASN A 85 0.62 -3.89 -1.16
CA ASN A 85 1.25 -2.68 -1.71
C ASN A 85 2.39 -2.13 -0.84
N CYS A 86 2.23 -2.16 0.49
CA CYS A 86 3.29 -1.69 1.39
C CYS A 86 4.57 -2.54 1.33
N ALA A 87 4.45 -3.83 1.02
CA ALA A 87 5.59 -4.73 0.82
C ALA A 87 6.20 -4.54 -0.57
N ASP A 88 5.36 -4.48 -1.61
CA ASP A 88 5.80 -4.34 -3.02
C ASP A 88 6.55 -3.02 -3.26
N PHE A 89 6.08 -1.93 -2.66
CA PHE A 89 6.75 -0.62 -2.75
C PHE A 89 7.90 -0.43 -1.75
N CYS A 90 8.22 -1.43 -0.94
CA CYS A 90 9.31 -1.34 0.02
C CYS A 90 10.66 -1.66 -0.62
N VAL A 91 11.42 -0.64 -0.99
CA VAL A 91 12.75 -0.78 -1.64
C VAL A 91 13.74 -1.64 -0.82
N LYS A 92 13.56 -1.74 0.50
CA LYS A 92 14.43 -2.50 1.41
C LYS A 92 13.83 -3.81 1.90
N ASN A 93 12.68 -4.20 1.38
CA ASN A 93 11.98 -5.41 1.81
C ASN A 93 11.87 -5.51 3.34
N ALA A 94 11.51 -4.37 3.96
CA ALA A 94 11.35 -4.28 5.42
C ALA A 94 9.96 -4.77 5.87
N ILE A 95 9.04 -5.03 4.95
CA ILE A 95 7.69 -5.49 5.22
C ILE A 95 7.47 -6.78 4.44
N GLU A 96 7.00 -7.80 5.12
CA GLU A 96 6.74 -9.11 4.56
C GLU A 96 5.35 -9.59 4.98
N LEU A 97 4.62 -10.23 4.06
CA LEU A 97 3.37 -10.90 4.37
C LEU A 97 3.64 -12.40 4.47
N THR A 98 3.23 -12.97 5.58
CA THR A 98 3.42 -14.40 5.86
C THR A 98 2.24 -15.21 5.33
N THR A 99 2.37 -16.53 5.40
CA THR A 99 1.26 -17.47 5.13
C THR A 99 0.36 -17.70 6.36
N ASP A 100 0.62 -16.99 7.47
CA ASP A 100 -0.18 -17.10 8.69
C ASP A 100 -1.53 -16.39 8.51
N TYR A 101 -2.62 -17.17 8.55
CA TYR A 101 -4.00 -16.70 8.48
C TYR A 101 -4.74 -16.78 9.82
N HIS A 102 -4.08 -17.27 10.88
CA HIS A 102 -4.64 -17.36 12.22
C HIS A 102 -4.57 -16.02 12.94
N MET A 103 -5.48 -15.11 12.59
CA MET A 103 -5.51 -13.74 13.12
C MET A 103 -6.81 -13.46 13.89
N VAL A 104 -7.17 -14.35 14.79
CA VAL A 104 -8.31 -14.13 15.69
C VAL A 104 -7.82 -13.39 16.92
N ALA A 105 -8.40 -12.24 17.20
CA ALA A 105 -8.06 -11.41 18.35
C ALA A 105 -9.33 -11.06 19.15
N ARG A 106 -9.20 -10.90 20.46
CA ARG A 106 -10.28 -10.44 21.33
C ARG A 106 -10.26 -8.92 21.44
N ASP A 107 -9.08 -8.36 21.49
CA ASP A 107 -8.84 -6.94 21.65
C ASP A 107 -8.10 -6.37 20.43
N GLU A 108 -8.38 -5.11 20.11
CA GLU A 108 -7.73 -4.43 18.98
C GLU A 108 -6.20 -4.35 19.11
N SER A 109 -5.69 -4.34 20.35
CA SER A 109 -4.26 -4.28 20.62
C SER A 109 -3.49 -5.51 20.09
N GLU A 110 -4.14 -6.67 20.03
CA GLU A 110 -3.54 -7.90 19.50
C GLU A 110 -3.37 -7.85 17.98
N LEU A 111 -4.13 -6.97 17.31
CA LEU A 111 -4.06 -6.76 15.86
C LEU A 111 -3.05 -5.68 15.45
N VAL A 112 -2.21 -5.25 16.37
CA VAL A 112 -1.20 -4.23 16.11
C VAL A 112 0.17 -4.88 15.99
N VAL A 113 0.85 -4.64 14.87
CA VAL A 113 2.25 -4.99 14.67
C VAL A 113 3.07 -3.71 14.77
N GLU A 114 3.98 -3.65 15.72
CA GLU A 114 4.82 -2.49 15.94
C GLU A 114 6.30 -2.83 15.75
N GLY A 115 7.04 -1.88 15.23
CA GLY A 115 8.49 -1.97 15.16
C GLY A 115 9.10 -0.62 15.43
N THR A 116 10.06 -0.60 16.34
CA THR A 116 10.77 0.61 16.74
C THR A 116 12.24 0.50 16.32
N TYR A 117 12.77 1.57 15.76
CA TYR A 117 14.17 1.65 15.37
C TYR A 117 14.69 3.07 15.53
N LEU A 118 15.99 3.17 15.76
CA LEU A 118 16.69 4.45 15.93
C LEU A 118 17.22 4.93 14.60
N LYS A 119 16.74 6.05 14.11
CA LYS A 119 17.30 6.77 12.98
C LYS A 119 18.33 7.76 13.50
N LYS A 120 19.63 7.45 13.35
CA LYS A 120 20.69 8.39 13.68
C LYS A 120 20.47 9.70 12.94
N LYS A 121 20.63 10.84 13.62
CA LYS A 121 20.58 12.16 12.98
C LYS A 121 21.57 12.15 11.81
N PRO A 122 21.15 12.45 10.58
CA PRO A 122 22.11 12.68 9.52
C PRO A 122 23.03 13.82 9.98
N ALA A 123 24.35 13.62 9.87
CA ALA A 123 25.30 14.72 10.05
C ALA A 123 24.77 15.92 9.25
N PRO A 124 24.86 17.16 9.77
CA PRO A 124 24.31 18.33 9.11
C PRO A 124 24.83 18.35 7.67
N LYS A 125 23.94 18.10 6.72
CA LYS A 125 24.27 18.29 5.31
C LYS A 125 24.68 19.74 5.21
N LYS A 126 25.94 20.00 4.78
CA LYS A 126 26.35 21.32 4.29
C LYS A 126 25.20 21.88 3.48
N PRO A 127 24.83 23.15 3.70
CA PRO A 127 23.76 23.77 2.92
C PRO A 127 24.10 23.53 1.45
N ALA A 128 23.22 22.78 0.77
CA ALA A 128 23.28 22.65 -0.67
C ALA A 128 23.15 24.09 -1.18
N ALA A 129 24.18 24.54 -1.91
CA ALA A 129 24.11 25.78 -2.64
C ALA A 129 22.80 25.84 -3.41
N PRO A 130 22.15 27.00 -3.53
CA PRO A 130 20.92 27.13 -4.27
C PRO A 130 21.18 26.63 -5.69
N ALA A 131 20.51 25.57 -6.08
CA ALA A 131 20.42 25.18 -7.48
C ALA A 131 19.57 26.23 -8.17
N ALA A 132 20.22 27.34 -8.50
CA ALA A 132 19.73 28.28 -9.47
C ALA A 132 20.13 27.73 -10.85
N GLU A 133 19.15 27.75 -11.74
CA GLU A 133 19.32 27.80 -13.19
C GLU A 133 20.02 26.64 -13.89
N SER A 134 19.20 25.73 -14.38
CA SER A 134 19.24 25.29 -15.79
C SER A 134 18.02 24.46 -16.11
N CYS A 135 16.82 25.06 -16.10
CA CYS A 135 15.78 24.64 -17.04
C CYS A 135 16.17 25.29 -18.37
N GLN A 136 17.05 24.64 -19.10
CA GLN A 136 17.25 24.93 -20.51
C GLN A 136 15.99 24.45 -21.22
N ALA A 137 15.41 25.34 -22.02
CA ALA A 137 14.25 25.11 -22.85
C ALA A 137 14.41 23.81 -23.63
N GLU A 138 13.52 22.84 -23.36
CA GLU A 138 13.30 21.72 -24.27
C GLU A 138 12.68 22.24 -25.57
N PRO A 139 13.04 21.63 -26.71
CA PRO A 139 12.53 22.07 -28.00
C PRO A 139 11.00 21.91 -28.05
N GLU A 140 10.35 22.87 -28.69
CA GLU A 140 8.91 22.92 -28.93
C GLU A 140 8.35 21.54 -29.32
N ALA A 141 7.51 21.00 -28.45
CA ALA A 141 6.72 19.82 -28.78
C ALA A 141 5.79 20.16 -29.94
N PRO A 142 5.65 19.27 -30.96
CA PRO A 142 4.79 19.53 -32.11
C PRO A 142 3.35 19.76 -31.62
N ALA A 143 2.72 20.78 -32.21
CA ALA A 143 1.34 21.16 -31.90
C ALA A 143 0.43 19.92 -31.95
N VAL A 144 -0.17 19.58 -30.83
CA VAL A 144 -1.13 18.47 -30.71
C VAL A 144 -2.36 18.88 -31.53
N GLN A 145 -2.60 18.19 -32.63
CA GLN A 145 -3.79 18.39 -33.45
C GLN A 145 -5.03 17.95 -32.66
N PRO A 146 -6.15 18.69 -32.73
CA PRO A 146 -7.38 18.29 -32.07
C PRO A 146 -7.85 16.93 -32.58
N ARG A 147 -8.17 16.03 -31.66
CA ARG A 147 -8.76 14.74 -31.99
C ARG A 147 -10.25 14.93 -32.28
N ASP A 148 -10.72 14.34 -33.39
CA ASP A 148 -12.14 14.39 -33.80
C ASP A 148 -13.07 13.52 -32.94
N ASP A 149 -12.58 12.91 -31.86
CA ASP A 149 -13.32 12.00 -30.97
C ASP A 149 -14.11 12.71 -29.85
N GLY A 150 -14.12 14.03 -29.83
CA GLY A 150 -14.89 14.83 -28.85
C GLY A 150 -14.41 14.72 -27.41
N LEU A 151 -13.26 14.10 -27.17
CA LEU A 151 -12.66 14.04 -25.84
C LEU A 151 -11.95 15.35 -25.46
N PRO A 152 -12.05 15.80 -24.21
CA PRO A 152 -11.38 17.01 -23.78
C PRO A 152 -9.86 16.86 -23.89
N VAL A 153 -9.24 17.75 -24.62
CA VAL A 153 -7.77 17.81 -24.78
C VAL A 153 -7.20 18.69 -23.69
N SER A 154 -6.24 18.18 -22.93
CA SER A 154 -5.54 18.97 -21.92
C SER A 154 -4.61 19.99 -22.59
N ASP A 155 -4.68 21.24 -22.15
CA ASP A 155 -3.74 22.28 -22.56
C ASP A 155 -2.37 22.04 -21.88
N PRO A 156 -1.32 21.65 -22.62
CA PRO A 156 -0.03 21.32 -22.03
C PRO A 156 0.65 22.52 -21.35
N SER A 157 0.30 23.76 -21.72
CA SER A 157 0.87 24.96 -21.09
C SER A 157 0.29 25.24 -19.70
N LYS A 158 -0.88 24.68 -19.39
CA LYS A 158 -1.55 24.84 -18.09
C LYS A 158 -1.55 23.59 -17.24
N CYS A 159 -1.22 22.44 -17.84
CA CYS A 159 -1.23 21.15 -17.17
C CYS A 159 0.05 20.93 -16.36
N VAL A 160 -0.10 20.75 -15.06
CA VAL A 160 1.01 20.41 -14.13
C VAL A 160 1.19 18.90 -13.93
N TYR A 161 0.62 18.07 -14.78
CA TYR A 161 0.69 16.60 -14.71
C TYR A 161 0.32 16.04 -13.32
N CYS A 162 -0.62 16.67 -12.63
CA CYS A 162 -0.99 16.31 -11.26
C CYS A 162 -1.78 15.00 -11.14
N THR A 163 -2.09 14.33 -12.26
CA THR A 163 -2.88 13.08 -12.35
C THR A 163 -4.30 13.15 -11.74
N LEU A 164 -4.73 14.31 -11.24
CA LEU A 164 -6.08 14.52 -10.77
C LEU A 164 -7.00 14.79 -11.95
N CYS A 165 -8.15 14.10 -11.95
CA CYS A 165 -9.14 14.23 -13.01
C CYS A 165 -9.58 15.69 -13.25
N ALA A 166 -9.95 15.97 -14.48
CA ALA A 166 -10.38 17.26 -15.01
C ALA A 166 -11.29 18.10 -14.09
N LYS A 167 -12.21 17.48 -13.37
CA LYS A 167 -13.17 18.19 -12.51
C LYS A 167 -12.56 18.95 -11.32
N LYS A 168 -11.30 18.72 -10.99
CA LYS A 168 -10.61 19.34 -9.85
C LYS A 168 -9.30 20.01 -10.24
N CYS A 169 -9.00 20.15 -11.52
CA CYS A 169 -7.79 20.82 -11.94
C CYS A 169 -7.87 22.33 -11.63
N PRO A 170 -7.06 22.87 -10.72
CA PRO A 170 -7.14 24.28 -10.35
C PRO A 170 -6.73 25.22 -11.49
N ALA A 171 -6.02 24.71 -12.47
CA ALA A 171 -5.55 25.48 -13.63
C ALA A 171 -6.55 25.52 -14.78
N GLY A 172 -7.66 24.76 -14.72
CA GLY A 172 -8.63 24.68 -15.81
C GLY A 172 -8.00 24.23 -17.14
N ALA A 173 -7.02 23.31 -17.08
CA ALA A 173 -6.24 22.88 -18.23
C ALA A 173 -6.91 21.75 -19.04
N ILE A 174 -8.12 21.32 -18.62
CA ILE A 174 -8.90 20.25 -19.25
C ILE A 174 -10.34 20.70 -19.41
#